data_59f301fe0f495c15895dd87e291ddc70
#
_entry.id   59f301fe0f495c15895dd87e291ddc70
#
_cell.length_a   1.000
_cell.length_b   1.000
_cell.length_c   1.000
_cell.angle_alpha   90.00
_cell.angle_beta   90.00
_cell.angle_gamma   90.00
#
_symmetry.space_group_name_H-M   'P 1'
#
loop_
_entity.id
_entity.type
_entity.pdbx_description
1 polymer ?
#
loop_
_entity_poly.entity_id
_entity_poly.type
_entity_poly.pdbx_seq_one_letter_code
_entity_poly.pdbx_strand_id
1 'polypeptide(L)'
;CLYVRFGSFTNFLWFQDTLDRWGGDIRNLVAQRGISYGLNQRTQKQLVLQQSALGRLFGEAAVADAAIVGSDMFLPEGAAMGLLFQARNSLLFGSDVQRQRREALKQNPTAREEQVTIQDRKVSFLSSADGIIRSYYVADGDFHFVTNSRHLAERFLQVSKGQGALGASQEFRHARAQMPLDRKDTVFAYLSDAMFRNMAGPAYRIETTRRLQAAADIELAQLALLASATEGSPGDNLQQLVQGGFLPPDFGQRPDGSQTILGDHGIHDSVRGARGFFTPVPDVEVRAVTPSEAAAYARFSAYYLAKWGKIDPIMAGLRRELLDGGKRERVFVDVQMSPLNSQTYNFLASKLGRPDQVQLAPVRGDALSFDVILHQQRLFGGFRDFGPPTDAAGEGLLAAVGLLPFGRLRDFLYGYVGTVDGSLGLLDFLNRRIVTPPDAQGYSATQREIWRRQYDRFTVYSLHYEILAEVTPQLRFEPAPRPAQFRLRVGDISENRMAPLANRWLFTRSRETSLGNLRLIHAMMQQLHVPGEDAKAAAETVLDGTLVCPLGGEYAYRKSAQGGGWWTSTALEQTGARSTPPPNFQAPPLSWFRGLDLDAILTPSRLSAHAEVDMQLPK
;
A
#
# COMPACT_ATOMS: atom_id res chain seq x y z
N CYS A 1 -5.69 -11.32 14.61
CA CYS A 1 -5.42 -11.94 13.32
C CYS A 1 -5.78 -11.00 12.18
N LEU A 2 -5.15 -11.15 11.03
CA LEU A 2 -5.58 -10.66 9.73
C LEU A 2 -6.45 -11.75 9.10
N TYR A 3 -7.65 -11.39 8.66
CA TYR A 3 -8.56 -12.29 7.97
C TYR A 3 -9.18 -11.57 6.78
N VAL A 4 -8.97 -12.08 5.56
CA VAL A 4 -9.51 -11.50 4.32
C VAL A 4 -10.25 -12.59 3.57
N ARG A 5 -11.58 -12.50 3.53
CA ARG A 5 -12.47 -13.46 2.88
C ARG A 5 -12.97 -12.92 1.55
N PHE A 6 -13.08 -13.79 0.55
CA PHE A 6 -13.49 -13.44 -0.81
C PHE A 6 -14.91 -13.91 -1.19
N GLY A 7 -15.49 -14.83 -0.44
CA GLY A 7 -16.85 -15.33 -0.69
C GLY A 7 -16.99 -16.22 -1.93
N SER A 8 -16.01 -16.20 -2.84
CA SER A 8 -15.89 -17.08 -4.01
C SER A 8 -14.47 -17.10 -4.54
N PHE A 9 -14.14 -18.12 -5.35
CA PHE A 9 -12.83 -18.18 -6.02
C PHE A 9 -12.66 -17.09 -7.08
N THR A 10 -13.72 -16.73 -7.80
CA THR A 10 -13.72 -15.62 -8.77
C THR A 10 -13.39 -14.29 -8.13
N ASN A 11 -13.92 -14.00 -6.95
CA ASN A 11 -13.59 -12.78 -6.20
C ASN A 11 -12.13 -12.76 -5.76
N PHE A 12 -11.57 -13.90 -5.37
CA PHE A 12 -10.15 -14.02 -5.04
C PHE A 12 -9.28 -13.72 -6.27
N LEU A 13 -9.61 -14.28 -7.44
CA LEU A 13 -8.91 -14.00 -8.69
C LEU A 13 -8.99 -12.51 -9.07
N TRP A 14 -10.19 -11.93 -8.99
CA TRP A 14 -10.38 -10.50 -9.27
C TRP A 14 -9.51 -9.62 -8.36
N PHE A 15 -9.45 -9.92 -7.07
CA PHE A 15 -8.64 -9.17 -6.11
C PHE A 15 -7.14 -9.24 -6.46
N GLN A 16 -6.64 -10.43 -6.79
CA GLN A 16 -5.26 -10.61 -7.23
C GLN A 16 -4.97 -9.84 -8.53
N ASP A 17 -5.82 -10.00 -9.54
CA ASP A 17 -5.66 -9.31 -10.83
C ASP A 17 -5.71 -7.77 -10.66
N THR A 18 -6.53 -7.28 -9.75
CA THR A 18 -6.63 -5.84 -9.43
C THR A 18 -5.35 -5.34 -8.74
N LEU A 19 -4.84 -6.09 -7.77
CA LEU A 19 -3.57 -5.75 -7.10
C LEU A 19 -2.37 -5.80 -8.06
N ASP A 20 -2.32 -6.79 -8.94
CA ASP A 20 -1.23 -6.93 -9.91
C ASP A 20 -1.26 -5.80 -10.95
N ARG A 21 -2.45 -5.34 -11.36
CA ARG A 21 -2.59 -4.27 -12.36
C ARG A 21 -2.37 -2.87 -11.79
N TRP A 22 -3.03 -2.56 -10.67
CA TRP A 22 -3.15 -1.20 -10.17
C TRP A 22 -2.40 -0.96 -8.86
N GLY A 23 -2.13 -2.00 -8.09
CA GLY A 23 -1.43 -1.90 -6.80
C GLY A 23 -0.02 -1.34 -6.92
N GLY A 24 0.67 -1.62 -8.02
CA GLY A 24 1.97 -1.07 -8.34
C GLY A 24 1.94 0.44 -8.63
N ASP A 25 0.92 0.92 -9.33
CA ASP A 25 0.76 2.32 -9.72
C ASP A 25 0.61 3.23 -8.51
N ILE A 26 -0.29 2.86 -7.58
CA ILE A 26 -0.53 3.63 -6.36
C ILE A 26 0.74 3.63 -5.49
N ARG A 27 1.37 2.49 -5.31
CA ARG A 27 2.59 2.38 -4.51
C ARG A 27 3.75 3.17 -5.11
N ASN A 28 3.98 3.09 -6.40
CA ASN A 28 5.05 3.81 -7.08
C ASN A 28 4.83 5.33 -7.04
N LEU A 29 3.57 5.76 -7.11
CA LEU A 29 3.21 7.17 -6.99
C LEU A 29 3.49 7.71 -5.59
N VAL A 30 3.07 6.98 -4.55
CA VAL A 30 3.18 7.41 -3.14
C VAL A 30 4.62 7.25 -2.64
N ALA A 31 5.24 6.09 -2.87
CA ALA A 31 6.56 5.77 -2.34
C ALA A 31 7.71 6.30 -3.22
N GLN A 32 7.43 6.78 -4.44
CA GLN A 32 8.42 7.27 -5.42
C GLN A 32 9.57 6.28 -5.68
N ARG A 33 9.24 4.98 -5.68
CA ARG A 33 10.22 3.90 -5.85
C ARG A 33 9.88 3.09 -7.09
N GLY A 34 10.81 3.04 -8.02
CA GLY A 34 10.73 2.15 -9.19
C GLY A 34 11.27 0.74 -8.87
N ILE A 35 10.78 0.11 -7.80
CA ILE A 35 11.20 -1.23 -7.36
C ILE A 35 9.98 -2.07 -7.08
N SER A 36 9.93 -3.27 -7.65
CA SER A 36 8.94 -4.30 -7.34
C SER A 36 9.59 -5.41 -6.53
N TYR A 37 9.06 -5.68 -5.34
CA TYR A 37 9.51 -6.81 -4.53
C TYR A 37 8.84 -8.13 -4.92
N GLY A 38 7.90 -8.13 -5.88
CA GLY A 38 7.23 -9.33 -6.37
C GLY A 38 6.51 -10.12 -5.28
N LEU A 39 5.92 -9.46 -4.28
CA LEU A 39 5.40 -10.09 -3.06
C LEU A 39 4.37 -11.19 -3.36
N ASN A 40 3.48 -10.98 -4.34
CA ASN A 40 2.50 -11.98 -4.74
C ASN A 40 3.19 -13.24 -5.32
N GLN A 41 4.15 -13.03 -6.23
CA GLN A 41 4.91 -14.14 -6.83
C GLN A 41 5.76 -14.87 -5.81
N ARG A 42 6.42 -14.15 -4.86
CA ARG A 42 7.18 -14.75 -3.77
C ARG A 42 6.29 -15.59 -2.87
N THR A 43 5.12 -15.09 -2.50
CA THR A 43 4.15 -15.82 -1.70
C THR A 43 3.66 -17.08 -2.40
N GLN A 44 3.30 -17.00 -3.68
CA GLN A 44 2.88 -18.15 -4.47
C GLN A 44 3.99 -19.20 -4.56
N LYS A 45 5.24 -18.77 -4.76
CA LYS A 45 6.41 -19.65 -4.80
C LYS A 45 6.69 -20.29 -3.45
N GLN A 46 6.64 -19.50 -2.37
CA GLN A 46 6.86 -19.98 -1.00
C GLN A 46 5.81 -21.00 -0.58
N LEU A 47 4.55 -20.74 -0.88
CA LEU A 47 3.44 -21.64 -0.54
C LEU A 47 3.24 -22.78 -1.54
N VAL A 48 3.90 -22.77 -2.68
CA VAL A 48 3.69 -23.74 -3.78
C VAL A 48 2.21 -23.77 -4.20
N LEU A 49 1.64 -22.59 -4.38
CA LEU A 49 0.28 -22.38 -4.85
C LEU A 49 0.31 -21.48 -6.08
N GLN A 50 0.60 -22.06 -7.24
CA GLN A 50 0.57 -21.33 -8.51
C GLN A 50 -0.81 -21.44 -9.16
N GLN A 51 -1.33 -20.32 -9.64
CA GLN A 51 -2.54 -20.30 -10.44
C GLN A 51 -2.21 -20.82 -11.85
N SER A 52 -2.42 -22.11 -12.07
CA SER A 52 -2.37 -22.65 -13.42
C SER A 52 -3.56 -22.15 -14.25
N ALA A 53 -3.43 -22.10 -15.57
CA ALA A 53 -4.56 -21.80 -16.48
C ALA A 53 -5.76 -22.75 -16.23
N LEU A 54 -5.49 -24.01 -15.88
CA LEU A 54 -6.52 -24.99 -15.50
C LEU A 54 -7.18 -24.65 -14.16
N GLY A 55 -6.43 -24.13 -13.18
CA GLY A 55 -6.98 -23.64 -11.90
C GLY A 55 -7.93 -22.46 -12.08
N ARG A 56 -7.68 -21.56 -13.04
CA ARG A 56 -8.61 -20.48 -13.40
C ARG A 56 -9.91 -21.00 -14.03
N LEU A 57 -9.84 -22.05 -14.85
CA LEU A 57 -11.01 -22.61 -15.53
C LEU A 57 -11.88 -23.48 -14.62
N PHE A 58 -11.29 -24.28 -13.75
CA PHE A 58 -12.00 -25.25 -12.93
C PHE A 58 -12.07 -24.87 -11.43
N GLY A 59 -11.42 -23.77 -11.02
CA GLY A 59 -11.33 -23.36 -9.61
C GLY A 59 -12.68 -23.18 -8.94
N GLU A 60 -13.68 -22.64 -9.63
CA GLU A 60 -15.05 -22.49 -9.09
C GLU A 60 -15.76 -23.83 -8.85
N ALA A 61 -15.49 -24.83 -9.66
CA ALA A 61 -16.05 -26.17 -9.44
C ALA A 61 -15.41 -26.87 -8.23
N ALA A 62 -14.15 -26.56 -7.93
CA ALA A 62 -13.41 -27.17 -6.82
C ALA A 62 -13.50 -26.37 -5.51
N VAL A 63 -13.59 -25.03 -5.58
CA VAL A 63 -13.50 -24.11 -4.43
C VAL A 63 -14.80 -23.34 -4.25
N ALA A 64 -15.39 -23.42 -3.06
CA ALA A 64 -16.58 -22.66 -2.67
C ALA A 64 -16.21 -21.25 -2.18
N ASP A 65 -15.17 -21.14 -1.36
CA ASP A 65 -14.73 -19.90 -0.74
C ASP A 65 -13.21 -19.92 -0.51
N ALA A 66 -12.60 -18.73 -0.46
CA ALA A 66 -11.20 -18.58 -0.18
C ALA A 66 -10.98 -17.43 0.82
N ALA A 67 -9.96 -17.56 1.67
CA ALA A 67 -9.56 -16.50 2.58
C ALA A 67 -8.04 -16.47 2.77
N ILE A 68 -7.48 -15.26 2.93
CA ILE A 68 -6.12 -15.05 3.45
C ILE A 68 -6.22 -14.96 4.97
N VAL A 69 -5.35 -15.67 5.66
CA VAL A 69 -5.23 -15.63 7.13
C VAL A 69 -3.79 -15.29 7.50
N GLY A 70 -3.60 -14.37 8.44
CA GLY A 70 -2.27 -13.97 8.90
C GLY A 70 -2.25 -13.55 10.36
N SER A 71 -1.06 -13.48 10.93
CA SER A 71 -0.84 -12.94 12.28
C SER A 71 -0.24 -11.54 12.26
N ASP A 72 0.25 -11.10 11.11
CA ASP A 72 0.90 -9.80 10.91
C ASP A 72 0.82 -9.36 9.44
N MET A 73 1.41 -8.18 9.12
CA MET A 73 1.41 -7.58 7.78
C MET A 73 2.83 -7.29 7.24
N PHE A 74 3.89 -7.75 7.91
CA PHE A 74 5.28 -7.48 7.52
C PHE A 74 5.79 -8.49 6.49
N LEU A 75 5.20 -8.48 5.31
CA LEU A 75 5.51 -9.43 4.23
C LEU A 75 7.01 -9.52 3.86
N PRO A 76 7.75 -8.41 3.68
CA PRO A 76 9.17 -8.49 3.32
C PRO A 76 10.03 -9.11 4.41
N GLU A 77 9.67 -8.91 5.67
CA GLU A 77 10.40 -9.39 6.85
C GLU A 77 9.97 -10.78 7.30
N GLY A 78 9.12 -11.48 6.54
CA GLY A 78 8.66 -12.84 6.83
C GLY A 78 7.38 -12.88 7.64
N ALA A 79 6.30 -12.35 7.10
CA ALA A 79 4.97 -12.47 7.70
C ALA A 79 4.50 -13.92 7.77
N ALA A 80 3.81 -14.25 8.85
CA ALA A 80 3.07 -15.49 8.94
C ALA A 80 1.74 -15.36 8.22
N MET A 81 1.56 -16.08 7.12
CA MET A 81 0.35 -16.04 6.31
C MET A 81 0.00 -17.39 5.72
N GLY A 82 -1.26 -17.55 5.36
CA GLY A 82 -1.75 -18.73 4.68
C GLY A 82 -3.02 -18.47 3.92
N LEU A 83 -3.33 -19.39 3.01
CA LEU A 83 -4.55 -19.43 2.21
C LEU A 83 -5.43 -20.54 2.72
N LEU A 84 -6.64 -20.18 3.14
CA LEU A 84 -7.69 -21.09 3.60
C LEU A 84 -8.72 -21.22 2.47
N PHE A 85 -8.98 -22.44 2.06
CA PHE A 85 -9.99 -22.76 1.05
C PHE A 85 -11.08 -23.62 1.66
N GLN A 86 -12.32 -23.32 1.30
CA GLN A 86 -13.45 -24.22 1.48
C GLN A 86 -13.70 -24.91 0.15
N ALA A 87 -13.44 -26.20 0.09
CA ALA A 87 -13.60 -26.97 -1.14
C ALA A 87 -15.07 -27.38 -1.36
N ARG A 88 -15.55 -27.31 -2.60
CA ARG A 88 -16.77 -27.99 -3.04
C ARG A 88 -16.51 -29.47 -3.27
N ASN A 89 -15.29 -29.78 -3.68
CA ASN A 89 -14.79 -31.12 -3.90
C ASN A 89 -13.37 -31.24 -3.34
N SER A 90 -13.28 -31.75 -2.11
CA SER A 90 -12.00 -31.91 -1.39
C SER A 90 -11.03 -32.85 -2.10
N LEU A 91 -11.50 -33.89 -2.79
CA LEU A 91 -10.63 -34.81 -3.53
C LEU A 91 -9.98 -34.13 -4.73
N LEU A 92 -10.77 -33.37 -5.49
CA LEU A 92 -10.27 -32.63 -6.64
C LEU A 92 -9.27 -31.55 -6.20
N PHE A 93 -9.61 -30.76 -5.19
CA PHE A 93 -8.73 -29.73 -4.64
C PHE A 93 -7.43 -30.33 -4.08
N GLY A 94 -7.53 -31.37 -3.25
CA GLY A 94 -6.38 -32.03 -2.66
C GLY A 94 -5.46 -32.64 -3.71
N SER A 95 -6.01 -33.25 -4.78
CA SER A 95 -5.22 -33.79 -5.88
C SER A 95 -4.45 -32.73 -6.65
N ASP A 96 -5.04 -31.53 -6.83
CA ASP A 96 -4.37 -30.40 -7.50
C ASP A 96 -3.23 -29.86 -6.62
N VAL A 97 -3.43 -29.66 -5.32
CA VAL A 97 -2.36 -29.29 -4.37
C VAL A 97 -1.22 -30.29 -4.42
N GLN A 98 -1.52 -31.59 -4.37
CA GLN A 98 -0.49 -32.64 -4.45
C GLN A 98 0.25 -32.66 -5.79
N ARG A 99 -0.44 -32.35 -6.90
CA ARG A 99 0.19 -32.21 -8.21
C ARG A 99 1.18 -31.04 -8.24
N GLN A 100 0.79 -29.87 -7.71
CA GLN A 100 1.65 -28.67 -7.64
C GLN A 100 2.89 -28.94 -6.76
N ARG A 101 2.72 -29.63 -5.62
CA ARG A 101 3.82 -30.00 -4.72
C ARG A 101 4.80 -30.95 -5.40
N ARG A 102 4.31 -31.99 -6.09
CA ARG A 102 5.18 -32.90 -6.89
C ARG A 102 5.93 -32.16 -7.99
N GLU A 103 5.31 -31.18 -8.63
CA GLU A 103 5.96 -30.38 -9.66
C GLU A 103 7.07 -29.51 -9.04
N ALA A 104 6.83 -28.88 -7.91
CA ALA A 104 7.85 -28.11 -7.19
C ALA A 104 9.06 -28.95 -6.75
N LEU A 105 8.83 -30.21 -6.32
CA LEU A 105 9.90 -31.17 -6.01
C LEU A 105 10.76 -31.52 -7.22
N LYS A 106 10.15 -31.57 -8.43
CA LYS A 106 10.91 -31.82 -9.66
C LYS A 106 11.71 -30.61 -10.10
N GLN A 107 11.15 -29.40 -9.93
CA GLN A 107 11.78 -28.15 -10.37
C GLN A 107 12.86 -27.64 -9.45
N ASN A 108 12.83 -28.01 -8.15
CA ASN A 108 13.83 -27.61 -7.16
C ASN A 108 14.51 -28.84 -6.56
N PRO A 109 15.77 -29.15 -6.95
CA PRO A 109 16.50 -30.32 -6.46
C PRO A 109 16.76 -30.32 -4.95
N THR A 110 16.71 -29.15 -4.31
CA THR A 110 16.89 -29.01 -2.85
C THR A 110 15.59 -29.15 -2.07
N ALA A 111 14.44 -29.17 -2.77
CA ALA A 111 13.14 -29.29 -2.13
C ALA A 111 12.93 -30.71 -1.55
N ARG A 112 12.35 -30.77 -0.37
CA ARG A 112 12.01 -32.00 0.35
C ARG A 112 10.62 -31.90 0.95
N GLU A 113 9.87 -32.99 0.89
CA GLU A 113 8.56 -33.08 1.52
C GLU A 113 8.65 -34.10 2.68
N GLU A 114 8.26 -33.69 3.85
CA GLU A 114 8.24 -34.50 5.05
C GLU A 114 6.90 -34.42 5.77
N GLN A 115 6.62 -35.46 6.58
CA GLN A 115 5.44 -35.49 7.44
C GLN A 115 5.84 -35.03 8.84
N VAL A 116 5.49 -33.81 9.21
CA VAL A 116 5.73 -33.27 10.55
C VAL A 116 4.51 -33.49 11.45
N THR A 117 4.75 -33.80 12.71
CA THR A 117 3.66 -33.92 13.68
C THR A 117 3.37 -32.55 14.30
N ILE A 118 2.12 -32.10 14.17
CA ILE A 118 1.60 -30.90 14.79
C ILE A 118 0.30 -31.28 15.51
N GLN A 119 0.25 -31.13 16.84
CA GLN A 119 -0.92 -31.46 17.66
C GLN A 119 -1.51 -32.86 17.34
N ASP A 120 -0.70 -33.89 17.37
CA ASP A 120 -1.08 -35.29 17.12
C ASP A 120 -1.55 -35.61 15.69
N ARG A 121 -1.48 -34.64 14.77
CA ARG A 121 -1.77 -34.85 13.34
C ARG A 121 -0.51 -34.78 12.50
N LYS A 122 -0.42 -35.68 11.52
CA LYS A 122 0.62 -35.61 10.47
C LYS A 122 0.25 -34.54 9.47
N VAL A 123 1.14 -33.57 9.27
CA VAL A 123 1.00 -32.43 8.36
C VAL A 123 2.11 -32.50 7.34
N SER A 124 1.78 -32.37 6.06
CA SER A 124 2.77 -32.31 5.00
C SER A 124 3.49 -30.96 5.03
N PHE A 125 4.82 -31.00 5.15
CA PHE A 125 5.70 -29.85 5.09
C PHE A 125 6.66 -29.97 3.92
N LEU A 126 6.56 -29.04 2.97
CA LEU A 126 7.45 -28.92 1.82
C LEU A 126 8.36 -27.72 2.04
N SER A 127 9.67 -27.96 1.99
CA SER A 127 10.69 -26.91 2.18
C SER A 127 11.86 -27.12 1.22
N SER A 128 12.62 -26.04 0.97
CA SER A 128 13.88 -26.08 0.20
C SER A 128 15.04 -25.56 1.03
N ALA A 129 16.26 -25.99 0.71
CA ALA A 129 17.47 -25.62 1.46
C ALA A 129 17.79 -24.11 1.33
N ASP A 130 17.38 -23.48 0.22
CA ASP A 130 17.48 -22.03 -0.03
C ASP A 130 16.42 -21.21 0.74
N GLY A 131 15.47 -21.86 1.45
CA GLY A 131 14.39 -21.21 2.19
C GLY A 131 13.29 -20.61 1.32
N ILE A 132 13.39 -20.69 -0.01
CA ILE A 132 12.40 -20.12 -0.95
C ILE A 132 11.05 -20.83 -0.83
N ILE A 133 11.06 -22.17 -0.70
CA ILE A 133 9.87 -22.97 -0.47
C ILE A 133 9.73 -23.23 1.03
N ARG A 134 8.57 -22.89 1.55
CA ARG A 134 8.15 -23.18 2.92
C ARG A 134 6.62 -23.26 2.96
N SER A 135 6.10 -24.50 2.92
CA SER A 135 4.68 -24.74 2.72
C SER A 135 4.18 -25.90 3.59
N TYR A 136 3.38 -25.57 4.59
CA TYR A 136 2.57 -26.53 5.34
C TYR A 136 1.23 -26.71 4.65
N TYR A 137 0.81 -27.94 4.45
CA TYR A 137 -0.51 -28.26 3.93
C TYR A 137 -1.29 -29.10 4.93
N VAL A 138 -2.45 -28.60 5.34
CA VAL A 138 -3.35 -29.23 6.30
C VAL A 138 -4.76 -29.26 5.72
N ALA A 139 -5.43 -30.40 5.82
CA ALA A 139 -6.82 -30.55 5.44
C ALA A 139 -7.65 -31.04 6.63
N ASP A 140 -8.87 -30.51 6.79
CA ASP A 140 -9.84 -30.93 7.80
C ASP A 140 -11.27 -30.79 7.23
N GLY A 141 -11.89 -31.95 6.90
CA GLY A 141 -13.17 -31.97 6.16
C GLY A 141 -13.03 -31.29 4.81
N ASP A 142 -13.88 -30.28 4.57
CA ASP A 142 -13.88 -29.48 3.33
C ASP A 142 -12.93 -28.27 3.40
N PHE A 143 -12.23 -28.08 4.51
CA PHE A 143 -11.29 -26.99 4.68
C PHE A 143 -9.86 -27.43 4.38
N HIS A 144 -9.19 -26.69 3.51
CA HIS A 144 -7.80 -26.89 3.13
C HIS A 144 -7.01 -25.64 3.44
N PHE A 145 -5.92 -25.78 4.18
CA PHE A 145 -5.08 -24.67 4.60
C PHE A 145 -3.64 -24.87 4.13
N VAL A 146 -3.12 -23.88 3.42
CA VAL A 146 -1.72 -23.84 2.98
C VAL A 146 -1.08 -22.60 3.59
N THR A 147 0.01 -22.79 4.36
CA THR A 147 0.65 -21.69 5.09
C THR A 147 2.17 -21.83 5.12
N ASN A 148 2.87 -20.71 5.18
CA ASN A 148 4.31 -20.68 5.42
C ASN A 148 4.69 -20.84 6.90
N SER A 149 3.72 -20.82 7.82
CA SER A 149 3.95 -20.79 9.26
C SER A 149 3.46 -22.04 9.96
N ARG A 150 4.34 -22.66 10.75
CA ARG A 150 3.98 -23.75 11.65
C ARG A 150 2.97 -23.31 12.70
N HIS A 151 3.16 -22.09 13.23
CA HIS A 151 2.24 -21.51 14.20
C HIS A 151 0.81 -21.38 13.64
N LEU A 152 0.65 -20.93 12.38
CA LEU A 152 -0.68 -20.86 11.77
C LEU A 152 -1.27 -22.24 11.48
N ALA A 153 -0.46 -23.23 11.07
CA ALA A 153 -0.91 -24.60 10.91
C ALA A 153 -1.42 -25.20 12.24
N GLU A 154 -0.71 -24.93 13.33
CA GLU A 154 -1.13 -25.30 14.69
C GLU A 154 -2.44 -24.63 15.10
N ARG A 155 -2.57 -23.31 14.83
CA ARG A 155 -3.81 -22.57 15.09
C ARG A 155 -4.98 -23.10 14.29
N PHE A 156 -4.78 -23.46 13.02
CA PHE A 156 -5.83 -24.10 12.21
C PHE A 156 -6.34 -25.38 12.86
N LEU A 157 -5.44 -26.26 13.33
CA LEU A 157 -5.78 -27.51 14.00
C LEU A 157 -6.45 -27.29 15.37
N GLN A 158 -6.14 -26.23 16.10
CA GLN A 158 -6.83 -25.84 17.34
C GLN A 158 -8.27 -25.40 17.05
N VAL A 159 -8.43 -24.58 15.99
CA VAL A 159 -9.74 -24.08 15.57
C VAL A 159 -10.64 -25.21 15.08
N SER A 160 -10.09 -26.21 14.38
CA SER A 160 -10.86 -27.39 13.95
C SER A 160 -11.39 -28.23 15.13
N LYS A 161 -10.71 -28.16 16.30
CA LYS A 161 -11.17 -28.74 17.56
C LYS A 161 -12.10 -27.80 18.37
N GLY A 162 -12.54 -26.68 17.78
CA GLY A 162 -13.40 -25.68 18.43
C GLY A 162 -12.68 -24.70 19.36
N GLN A 163 -11.35 -24.69 19.38
CA GLN A 163 -10.58 -23.86 20.31
C GLN A 163 -10.15 -22.54 19.67
N GLY A 164 -10.60 -21.41 20.23
CA GLY A 164 -10.17 -20.06 19.83
C GLY A 164 -10.54 -19.68 18.40
N ALA A 165 -11.67 -20.19 17.91
CA ALA A 165 -12.21 -19.81 16.60
C ALA A 165 -12.52 -18.31 16.54
N LEU A 166 -12.14 -17.65 15.45
CA LEU A 166 -12.40 -16.22 15.24
C LEU A 166 -13.90 -15.90 15.35
N GLY A 167 -14.77 -16.75 14.76
CA GLY A 167 -16.22 -16.61 14.83
C GLY A 167 -16.81 -16.69 16.24
N ALA A 168 -16.07 -17.20 17.22
CA ALA A 168 -16.49 -17.22 18.62
C ALA A 168 -16.14 -15.92 19.38
N SER A 169 -15.23 -15.08 18.84
CA SER A 169 -14.85 -13.82 19.49
C SER A 169 -15.99 -12.79 19.42
N GLN A 170 -16.18 -12.04 20.49
CA GLN A 170 -17.24 -10.99 20.54
C GLN A 170 -16.95 -9.88 19.53
N GLU A 171 -15.69 -9.49 19.38
CA GLU A 171 -15.27 -8.44 18.45
C GLU A 171 -15.56 -8.83 17.00
N PHE A 172 -15.24 -10.05 16.59
CA PHE A 172 -15.54 -10.50 15.24
C PHE A 172 -17.04 -10.65 15.00
N ARG A 173 -17.80 -11.15 15.98
CA ARG A 173 -19.26 -11.19 15.89
C ARG A 173 -19.87 -9.80 15.76
N HIS A 174 -19.33 -8.81 16.49
CA HIS A 174 -19.71 -7.41 16.31
C HIS A 174 -19.39 -6.92 14.89
N ALA A 175 -18.19 -7.20 14.39
CA ALA A 175 -17.81 -6.84 13.03
C ALA A 175 -18.75 -7.45 11.98
N ARG A 176 -19.12 -8.73 12.15
CA ARG A 176 -20.08 -9.40 11.25
C ARG A 176 -21.52 -8.95 11.41
N ALA A 177 -21.87 -8.37 12.55
CA ALA A 177 -23.18 -7.70 12.72
C ALA A 177 -23.25 -6.36 11.98
N GLN A 178 -22.11 -5.64 11.88
CA GLN A 178 -22.02 -4.40 11.11
C GLN A 178 -21.88 -4.66 9.59
N MET A 179 -21.16 -5.71 9.22
CA MET A 179 -20.94 -6.15 7.84
C MET A 179 -21.36 -7.62 7.70
N PRO A 180 -22.69 -7.92 7.63
CA PRO A 180 -23.20 -9.28 7.60
C PRO A 180 -22.90 -9.99 6.27
N LEU A 181 -23.04 -11.32 6.25
CA LEU A 181 -22.71 -12.14 5.08
C LEU A 181 -23.62 -11.88 3.87
N ASP A 182 -24.87 -11.50 4.13
CA ASP A 182 -25.88 -11.21 3.11
C ASP A 182 -25.59 -9.90 2.33
N ARG A 183 -24.67 -9.06 2.80
CA ARG A 183 -24.12 -7.94 2.02
C ARG A 183 -23.45 -8.40 0.71
N LYS A 184 -23.05 -9.69 0.63
CA LYS A 184 -22.36 -10.28 -0.52
C LYS A 184 -21.12 -9.48 -0.93
N ASP A 185 -20.31 -9.05 0.06
CA ASP A 185 -19.05 -8.37 -0.22
C ASP A 185 -18.16 -9.25 -1.12
N THR A 186 -17.56 -8.64 -2.13
CA THR A 186 -16.53 -9.27 -2.98
C THR A 186 -15.29 -9.59 -2.15
N VAL A 187 -14.93 -8.69 -1.22
CA VAL A 187 -13.87 -8.87 -0.23
C VAL A 187 -14.35 -8.38 1.12
N PHE A 188 -14.16 -9.17 2.15
CA PHE A 188 -14.31 -8.74 3.54
C PHE A 188 -13.00 -8.92 4.26
N ALA A 189 -12.43 -7.83 4.78
CA ALA A 189 -11.19 -7.83 5.56
C ALA A 189 -11.49 -7.49 7.04
N TYR A 190 -10.77 -8.17 7.94
CA TYR A 190 -10.84 -7.93 9.37
C TYR A 190 -9.45 -8.00 10.00
N LEU A 191 -9.09 -6.96 10.74
CA LEU A 191 -7.86 -6.86 11.51
C LEU A 191 -8.24 -6.74 12.98
N SER A 192 -7.87 -7.75 13.78
CA SER A 192 -8.21 -7.78 15.20
C SER A 192 -7.31 -6.89 16.04
N ASP A 193 -7.85 -6.33 17.13
CA ASP A 193 -7.07 -5.66 18.17
C ASP A 193 -5.94 -6.56 18.71
N ALA A 194 -6.22 -7.85 18.91
CA ALA A 194 -5.21 -8.81 19.35
C ALA A 194 -4.01 -8.92 18.39
N MET A 195 -4.20 -8.75 17.08
CA MET A 195 -3.09 -8.70 16.11
C MET A 195 -2.20 -7.48 16.38
N PHE A 196 -2.78 -6.31 16.51
CA PHE A 196 -2.02 -5.08 16.77
C PHE A 196 -1.26 -5.15 18.10
N ARG A 197 -1.89 -5.67 19.16
CA ARG A 197 -1.22 -5.89 20.44
C ARG A 197 -0.06 -6.88 20.33
N ASN A 198 -0.23 -7.97 19.58
CA ASN A 198 0.84 -8.92 19.35
C ASN A 198 2.03 -8.30 18.61
N MET A 199 1.75 -7.51 17.55
CA MET A 199 2.79 -6.80 16.78
C MET A 199 3.52 -5.74 17.60
N ALA A 200 2.87 -5.16 18.61
CA ALA A 200 3.49 -4.25 19.58
C ALA A 200 4.16 -4.99 20.76
N GLY A 201 3.96 -6.28 20.89
CA GLY A 201 4.52 -7.10 21.96
C GLY A 201 6.05 -7.25 21.89
N PRO A 202 6.72 -7.57 23.03
CA PRO A 202 8.18 -7.59 23.10
C PRO A 202 8.81 -8.59 22.15
N ALA A 203 8.32 -9.83 22.13
CA ALA A 203 8.86 -10.87 21.26
C ALA A 203 8.81 -10.47 19.78
N TYR A 204 7.67 -9.95 19.33
CA TYR A 204 7.49 -9.54 17.95
C TYR A 204 8.39 -8.36 17.57
N ARG A 205 8.45 -7.32 18.43
CA ARG A 205 9.25 -6.11 18.16
C ARG A 205 10.74 -6.38 18.17
N ILE A 206 11.23 -7.17 19.12
CA ILE A 206 12.64 -7.57 19.20
C ILE A 206 13.00 -8.39 17.96
N GLU A 207 12.20 -9.41 17.63
CA GLU A 207 12.45 -10.25 16.46
C GLU A 207 12.42 -9.44 15.16
N THR A 208 11.48 -8.51 14.99
CA THR A 208 11.43 -7.62 13.82
C THR A 208 12.71 -6.77 13.71
N THR A 209 13.21 -6.24 14.82
CA THR A 209 14.47 -5.46 14.83
C THR A 209 15.66 -6.31 14.40
N ARG A 210 15.76 -7.53 14.89
CA ARG A 210 16.81 -8.50 14.52
C ARG A 210 16.75 -8.85 13.03
N ARG A 211 15.55 -8.97 12.45
CA ARG A 211 15.35 -9.23 11.02
C ARG A 211 15.83 -8.08 10.15
N LEU A 212 15.52 -6.84 10.55
CA LEU A 212 16.00 -5.65 9.83
C LEU A 212 17.53 -5.59 9.86
N GLN A 213 18.14 -5.95 10.98
CA GLN A 213 19.61 -6.06 11.07
C GLN A 213 20.13 -7.20 10.20
N ALA A 214 19.52 -8.38 10.25
CA ALA A 214 19.93 -9.51 9.40
C ALA A 214 19.82 -9.17 7.90
N ALA A 215 18.75 -8.46 7.48
CA ALA A 215 18.60 -8.00 6.11
C ALA A 215 19.70 -7.00 5.71
N ALA A 216 20.04 -6.06 6.60
CA ALA A 216 21.12 -5.10 6.38
C ALA A 216 22.50 -5.77 6.29
N ASP A 217 22.78 -6.76 7.16
CA ASP A 217 24.02 -7.54 7.13
C ASP A 217 24.14 -8.35 5.82
N ILE A 218 23.05 -8.95 5.35
CA ILE A 218 23.03 -9.67 4.06
C ILE A 218 23.33 -8.70 2.90
N GLU A 219 22.70 -7.53 2.89
CA GLU A 219 22.95 -6.49 1.87
C GLU A 219 24.41 -6.03 1.90
N LEU A 220 24.94 -5.73 3.09
CA LEU A 220 26.34 -5.31 3.25
C LEU A 220 27.33 -6.39 2.79
N ALA A 221 27.07 -7.67 3.11
CA ALA A 221 27.89 -8.77 2.64
C ALA A 221 27.85 -8.95 1.11
N GLN A 222 26.70 -8.71 0.47
CA GLN A 222 26.57 -8.70 -0.99
C GLN A 222 27.43 -7.59 -1.61
N LEU A 223 27.38 -6.38 -1.06
CA LEU A 223 28.22 -5.25 -1.51
C LEU A 223 29.70 -5.53 -1.27
N ALA A 224 30.08 -6.13 -0.14
CA ALA A 224 31.45 -6.49 0.14
C ALA A 224 32.02 -7.53 -0.83
N LEU A 225 31.21 -8.53 -1.23
CA LEU A 225 31.58 -9.48 -2.28
C LEU A 225 31.85 -8.79 -3.63
N LEU A 226 30.99 -7.87 -4.02
CA LEU A 226 31.17 -7.10 -5.24
C LEU A 226 32.43 -6.23 -5.17
N ALA A 227 32.67 -5.55 -4.05
CA ALA A 227 33.84 -4.70 -3.85
C ALA A 227 35.15 -5.52 -3.86
N SER A 228 35.19 -6.65 -3.16
CA SER A 228 36.38 -7.53 -3.13
C SER A 228 36.71 -8.11 -4.51
N ALA A 229 35.70 -8.49 -5.27
CA ALA A 229 35.89 -8.94 -6.65
C ALA A 229 36.43 -7.80 -7.55
N THR A 230 35.97 -6.57 -7.37
CA THR A 230 36.46 -5.37 -8.08
C THR A 230 37.95 -5.11 -7.81
N GLU A 231 38.38 -5.29 -6.56
CA GLU A 231 39.81 -5.11 -6.18
C GLU A 231 40.72 -6.30 -6.56
N GLY A 232 40.16 -7.29 -7.26
CA GLY A 232 40.91 -8.48 -7.68
C GLY A 232 41.24 -9.46 -6.57
N SER A 233 40.55 -9.35 -5.42
CA SER A 233 40.70 -10.19 -4.25
C SER A 233 39.37 -10.82 -3.88
N PRO A 234 38.72 -11.61 -4.75
CA PRO A 234 37.42 -12.18 -4.47
C PRO A 234 37.50 -13.07 -3.21
N GLY A 235 36.61 -12.79 -2.23
CA GLY A 235 36.51 -13.59 -1.03
C GLY A 235 35.54 -14.75 -1.24
N ASP A 236 35.99 -15.98 -0.95
CA ASP A 236 35.14 -17.19 -1.02
C ASP A 236 34.25 -17.38 0.23
N ASN A 237 34.53 -16.64 1.28
CA ASN A 237 33.76 -16.69 2.53
C ASN A 237 33.81 -15.37 3.29
N LEU A 238 32.91 -15.19 4.26
CA LEU A 238 32.82 -13.94 5.04
C LEU A 238 34.10 -13.62 5.82
N GLN A 239 34.84 -14.64 6.29
CA GLN A 239 36.05 -14.42 7.05
C GLN A 239 37.16 -13.78 6.18
N GLN A 240 37.26 -14.17 4.91
CA GLN A 240 38.20 -13.55 3.96
C GLN A 240 37.81 -12.09 3.68
N LEU A 241 36.52 -11.78 3.60
CA LEU A 241 36.05 -10.41 3.44
C LEU A 241 36.37 -9.53 4.66
N VAL A 242 36.28 -10.08 5.87
CA VAL A 242 36.70 -9.42 7.11
C VAL A 242 38.21 -9.20 7.11
N GLN A 243 39.00 -10.23 6.79
CA GLN A 243 40.48 -10.12 6.73
C GLN A 243 40.96 -9.15 5.67
N GLY A 244 40.25 -9.07 4.54
CA GLY A 244 40.50 -8.11 3.47
C GLY A 244 40.05 -6.68 3.77
N GLY A 245 39.40 -6.44 4.91
CA GLY A 245 38.91 -5.12 5.31
C GLY A 245 37.61 -4.67 4.61
N PHE A 246 36.94 -5.56 3.88
CA PHE A 246 35.65 -5.27 3.21
C PHE A 246 34.48 -5.34 4.19
N LEU A 247 34.63 -6.02 5.31
CA LEU A 247 33.62 -6.14 6.39
C LEU A 247 34.30 -5.88 7.75
N PRO A 248 33.56 -5.36 8.74
CA PRO A 248 34.10 -5.13 10.09
C PRO A 248 34.46 -6.45 10.80
N PRO A 249 35.37 -6.41 11.81
CA PRO A 249 35.91 -7.61 12.47
C PRO A 249 34.85 -8.56 13.06
N ASP A 250 33.78 -8.00 13.63
CA ASP A 250 32.73 -8.79 14.29
C ASP A 250 31.49 -8.97 13.39
N PHE A 251 31.66 -8.85 12.08
CA PHE A 251 30.56 -8.89 11.12
C PHE A 251 29.75 -10.19 11.21
N GLY A 252 28.45 -10.04 11.17
CA GLY A 252 27.49 -11.14 11.04
C GLY A 252 27.24 -11.92 12.31
N GLN A 253 27.92 -11.61 13.45
CA GLN A 253 27.62 -12.21 14.74
C GLN A 253 26.63 -11.35 15.51
N ARG A 254 25.58 -11.98 16.01
CA ARG A 254 24.52 -11.27 16.75
C ARG A 254 24.33 -11.83 18.16
N PRO A 255 23.84 -11.01 19.09
CA PRO A 255 23.68 -11.40 20.50
C PRO A 255 22.72 -12.56 20.74
N ASP A 256 21.80 -12.83 19.80
CA ASP A 256 20.88 -13.96 19.85
C ASP A 256 21.51 -15.29 19.36
N GLY A 257 22.79 -15.27 19.00
CA GLY A 257 23.52 -16.41 18.46
C GLY A 257 23.29 -16.65 16.96
N SER A 258 22.45 -15.85 16.30
CA SER A 258 22.31 -15.93 14.84
C SER A 258 23.53 -15.35 14.14
N GLN A 259 23.82 -15.86 12.95
CA GLN A 259 24.97 -15.46 12.14
C GLN A 259 24.57 -15.25 10.68
N THR A 260 25.23 -14.31 10.02
CA THR A 260 25.20 -14.23 8.56
C THR A 260 26.13 -15.31 8.01
N ILE A 261 25.66 -16.09 7.05
CA ILE A 261 26.38 -17.20 6.42
C ILE A 261 26.42 -16.99 4.91
N LEU A 262 27.59 -17.15 4.32
CA LEU A 262 27.76 -17.31 2.87
C LEU A 262 27.86 -18.82 2.58
N GLY A 263 26.84 -19.38 1.97
CA GLY A 263 26.74 -20.79 1.64
C GLY A 263 26.45 -21.02 0.16
N ASP A 264 26.27 -22.28 -0.23
CA ASP A 264 26.02 -22.71 -1.61
C ASP A 264 24.74 -22.08 -2.23
N HIS A 265 23.82 -21.63 -1.38
CA HIS A 265 22.56 -20.99 -1.79
C HIS A 265 22.55 -19.47 -1.60
N GLY A 266 23.75 -18.86 -1.49
CA GLY A 266 23.91 -17.43 -1.27
C GLY A 266 24.01 -17.03 0.20
N ILE A 267 23.90 -15.73 0.44
CA ILE A 267 24.01 -15.15 1.78
C ILE A 267 22.66 -15.24 2.49
N HIS A 268 22.67 -15.78 3.70
CA HIS A 268 21.47 -15.96 4.51
C HIS A 268 21.77 -15.83 6.02
N ASP A 269 20.71 -15.65 6.80
CA ASP A 269 20.76 -15.71 8.26
C ASP A 269 20.59 -17.14 8.75
N SER A 270 21.42 -17.59 9.72
CA SER A 270 21.41 -18.97 10.24
C SER A 270 20.10 -19.39 10.90
N VAL A 271 19.31 -18.43 11.39
CA VAL A 271 18.03 -18.67 12.09
C VAL A 271 16.84 -18.30 11.21
N ARG A 272 16.97 -17.19 10.49
CA ARG A 272 15.85 -16.58 9.74
C ARG A 272 15.81 -16.99 8.28
N GLY A 273 16.93 -17.48 7.72
CA GLY A 273 17.02 -17.88 6.32
C GLY A 273 17.36 -16.75 5.36
N ALA A 274 16.96 -16.89 4.10
CA ALA A 274 17.27 -15.95 3.04
C ALA A 274 16.42 -14.68 3.12
N ARG A 275 17.02 -13.52 2.79
CA ARG A 275 16.31 -12.25 2.66
C ARG A 275 15.14 -12.40 1.68
N GLY A 276 13.99 -11.79 1.98
CA GLY A 276 12.77 -11.89 1.18
C GLY A 276 11.96 -13.19 1.36
N PHE A 277 12.54 -14.18 2.08
CA PHE A 277 11.92 -15.47 2.41
C PHE A 277 12.17 -15.88 3.87
N PHE A 278 12.37 -14.92 4.74
CA PHE A 278 12.61 -15.21 6.16
C PHE A 278 11.53 -16.11 6.75
N THR A 279 11.97 -17.01 7.62
CA THR A 279 11.07 -17.82 8.46
C THR A 279 10.05 -16.91 9.15
N PRO A 280 8.75 -17.23 9.16
CA PRO A 280 7.74 -16.36 9.78
C PRO A 280 8.06 -15.96 11.22
N VAL A 281 7.76 -14.71 11.58
CA VAL A 281 8.09 -14.16 12.91
C VAL A 281 7.59 -15.05 14.05
N PRO A 282 6.35 -15.58 14.07
CA PRO A 282 5.89 -16.45 15.15
C PRO A 282 6.57 -17.81 15.23
N ASP A 283 7.29 -18.21 14.16
CA ASP A 283 7.99 -19.50 14.11
C ASP A 283 9.44 -19.41 14.65
N VAL A 284 9.90 -18.19 14.99
CA VAL A 284 11.22 -17.93 15.59
C VAL A 284 11.06 -17.61 17.07
N GLU A 285 11.69 -18.41 17.93
CA GLU A 285 11.63 -18.20 19.37
C GLU A 285 12.66 -17.16 19.83
N VAL A 286 12.22 -16.14 20.53
CA VAL A 286 13.11 -15.14 21.16
C VAL A 286 13.59 -15.67 22.51
N ARG A 287 14.76 -16.34 22.53
CA ARG A 287 15.30 -17.02 23.72
C ARG A 287 16.13 -16.12 24.63
N ALA A 288 16.86 -15.17 24.05
CA ALA A 288 17.74 -14.27 24.79
C ALA A 288 17.47 -12.82 24.36
N VAL A 289 17.47 -11.91 25.32
CA VAL A 289 17.27 -10.47 25.09
C VAL A 289 18.40 -9.71 25.74
N THR A 290 19.07 -8.86 24.98
CA THR A 290 20.15 -8.03 25.50
C THR A 290 19.60 -6.83 26.30
N PRO A 291 20.39 -6.22 27.18
CA PRO A 291 19.99 -4.99 27.89
C PRO A 291 19.63 -3.85 26.91
N SER A 292 20.34 -3.75 25.77
CA SER A 292 20.07 -2.73 24.76
C SER A 292 18.74 -2.94 24.04
N GLU A 293 18.38 -4.18 23.68
CA GLU A 293 17.09 -4.55 23.10
C GLU A 293 15.96 -4.30 24.10
N ALA A 294 16.14 -4.67 25.36
CA ALA A 294 15.18 -4.43 26.42
C ALA A 294 14.92 -2.92 26.61
N ALA A 295 15.98 -2.11 26.64
CA ALA A 295 15.88 -0.66 26.75
C ALA A 295 15.21 -0.03 25.51
N ALA A 296 15.52 -0.50 24.31
CA ALA A 296 14.90 -0.06 23.07
C ALA A 296 13.39 -0.41 23.05
N TYR A 297 13.04 -1.61 23.46
CA TYR A 297 11.63 -2.01 23.60
C TYR A 297 10.90 -1.19 24.66
N ALA A 298 11.51 -0.91 25.81
CA ALA A 298 10.90 -0.09 26.86
C ALA A 298 10.56 1.32 26.35
N ARG A 299 11.47 1.96 25.61
CA ARG A 299 11.20 3.28 24.96
C ARG A 299 10.06 3.20 23.95
N PHE A 300 10.06 2.18 23.09
CA PHE A 300 8.98 1.95 22.13
C PHE A 300 7.64 1.71 22.83
N SER A 301 7.62 0.83 23.85
CA SER A 301 6.40 0.49 24.59
C SER A 301 5.81 1.71 25.32
N ALA A 302 6.65 2.55 25.93
CA ALA A 302 6.21 3.78 26.56
C ALA A 302 5.56 4.75 25.55
N TYR A 303 6.18 4.93 24.38
CA TYR A 303 5.63 5.73 23.29
C TYR A 303 4.31 5.14 22.76
N TYR A 304 4.29 3.82 22.51
CA TYR A 304 3.12 3.12 22.00
C TYR A 304 1.93 3.24 22.96
N LEU A 305 2.15 2.96 24.25
CA LEU A 305 1.10 3.07 25.26
C LEU A 305 0.58 4.50 25.43
N ALA A 306 1.46 5.50 25.32
CA ALA A 306 1.07 6.90 25.43
C ALA A 306 0.25 7.40 24.22
N LYS A 307 0.51 6.88 23.02
CA LYS A 307 -0.10 7.39 21.77
C LYS A 307 -1.16 6.47 21.18
N TRP A 308 -0.97 5.16 21.32
CA TRP A 308 -1.74 4.14 20.58
C TRP A 308 -2.30 3.05 21.50
N GLY A 309 -2.23 3.19 22.81
CA GLY A 309 -2.51 2.22 23.88
C GLY A 309 -3.52 1.10 23.60
N LYS A 310 -4.46 1.33 22.66
CA LYS A 310 -5.31 0.33 22.02
C LYS A 310 -5.56 0.78 20.59
N ILE A 311 -5.26 -0.09 19.63
CA ILE A 311 -5.73 0.04 18.26
C ILE A 311 -7.00 -0.81 18.17
N ASP A 312 -8.11 -0.18 17.85
CA ASP A 312 -9.40 -0.85 17.77
C ASP A 312 -9.48 -1.74 16.53
N PRO A 313 -10.32 -2.79 16.55
CA PRO A 313 -10.47 -3.67 15.39
C PRO A 313 -10.94 -2.89 14.16
N ILE A 314 -10.35 -3.23 13.00
CA ILE A 314 -10.69 -2.63 11.72
C ILE A 314 -11.39 -3.67 10.86
N MET A 315 -12.47 -3.30 10.23
CA MET A 315 -13.14 -4.09 9.23
C MET A 315 -13.31 -3.29 7.94
N ALA A 316 -13.21 -3.98 6.80
CA ALA A 316 -13.46 -3.40 5.49
C ALA A 316 -14.27 -4.36 4.64
N GLY A 317 -15.26 -3.83 3.93
CA GLY A 317 -16.05 -4.57 2.95
C GLY A 317 -15.93 -3.91 1.59
N LEU A 318 -15.60 -4.69 0.56
CA LEU A 318 -15.56 -4.23 -0.82
C LEU A 318 -16.68 -4.89 -1.61
N ARG A 319 -17.40 -4.10 -2.40
CA ARG A 319 -18.37 -4.57 -3.39
C ARG A 319 -18.03 -3.94 -4.72
N ARG A 320 -18.44 -4.55 -5.79
CA ARG A 320 -18.20 -4.04 -7.13
C ARG A 320 -19.43 -4.11 -8.00
N GLU A 321 -19.52 -3.17 -8.93
CA GLU A 321 -20.59 -3.09 -9.91
C GLU A 321 -20.00 -2.70 -11.27
N LEU A 322 -20.37 -3.42 -12.31
CA LEU A 322 -19.98 -3.10 -13.68
C LEU A 322 -20.89 -2.01 -14.24
N LEU A 323 -20.28 -0.96 -14.76
CA LEU A 323 -20.95 0.17 -15.39
C LEU A 323 -20.70 0.16 -16.90
N ASP A 324 -21.58 0.87 -17.64
CA ASP A 324 -21.45 1.14 -19.09
C ASP A 324 -21.22 -0.13 -19.93
N GLY A 325 -21.98 -1.19 -19.63
CA GLY A 325 -21.84 -2.45 -20.34
C GLY A 325 -20.51 -3.16 -20.12
N GLY A 326 -19.88 -2.98 -18.95
CA GLY A 326 -18.62 -3.61 -18.57
C GLY A 326 -17.37 -2.84 -18.99
N LYS A 327 -17.49 -1.59 -19.42
CA LYS A 327 -16.34 -0.73 -19.74
C LYS A 327 -15.73 -0.08 -18.50
N ARG A 328 -16.54 0.21 -17.49
CA ARG A 328 -16.15 0.76 -16.20
C ARG A 328 -16.58 -0.16 -15.07
N GLU A 329 -15.89 -0.08 -13.96
CA GLU A 329 -16.24 -0.76 -12.72
C GLU A 329 -16.30 0.28 -11.59
N ARG A 330 -17.36 0.23 -10.78
CA ARG A 330 -17.44 0.97 -9.53
C ARG A 330 -17.13 0.03 -8.39
N VAL A 331 -16.13 0.43 -7.59
CA VAL A 331 -15.74 -0.29 -6.39
C VAL A 331 -16.23 0.50 -5.17
N PHE A 332 -17.13 -0.11 -4.40
CA PHE A 332 -17.58 0.41 -3.11
C PHE A 332 -16.67 -0.13 -2.03
N VAL A 333 -16.14 0.77 -1.21
CA VAL A 333 -15.25 0.44 -0.09
C VAL A 333 -15.86 0.99 1.19
N ASP A 334 -16.30 0.11 2.07
CA ASP A 334 -16.74 0.46 3.42
C ASP A 334 -15.65 0.09 4.41
N VAL A 335 -15.10 1.06 5.12
CA VAL A 335 -14.13 0.83 6.20
C VAL A 335 -14.76 1.24 7.52
N GLN A 336 -14.62 0.41 8.54
CA GLN A 336 -15.10 0.73 9.87
C GLN A 336 -14.11 0.29 10.93
N MET A 337 -13.90 1.15 11.92
CA MET A 337 -13.19 0.85 13.16
C MET A 337 -14.22 0.87 14.28
N SER A 338 -14.47 -0.27 14.90
CA SER A 338 -15.53 -0.45 15.92
C SER A 338 -15.36 -1.79 16.65
N PRO A 339 -15.53 -1.85 17.97
CA PRO A 339 -15.79 -0.72 18.86
C PRO A 339 -14.61 0.24 18.93
N LEU A 340 -14.86 1.53 19.07
CA LEU A 340 -13.86 2.57 19.10
C LEU A 340 -13.50 2.96 20.53
N ASN A 341 -12.20 3.08 20.82
CA ASN A 341 -11.72 3.67 22.06
C ASN A 341 -11.78 5.20 21.96
N SER A 342 -12.79 5.80 22.53
CA SER A 342 -13.04 7.24 22.46
C SER A 342 -11.87 8.11 22.94
N GLN A 343 -11.04 7.62 23.86
CA GLN A 343 -9.91 8.42 24.39
C GLN A 343 -8.87 8.74 23.32
N THR A 344 -8.58 7.83 22.41
CA THR A 344 -7.60 8.03 21.34
C THR A 344 -8.05 9.09 20.34
N TYR A 345 -9.34 9.22 20.08
CA TYR A 345 -9.91 10.06 19.03
C TYR A 345 -10.68 11.27 19.56
N ASN A 346 -10.71 11.47 20.87
CA ASN A 346 -11.47 12.57 21.51
C ASN A 346 -11.11 13.95 20.94
N PHE A 347 -9.84 14.18 20.61
CA PHE A 347 -9.43 15.45 20.01
C PHE A 347 -10.14 15.70 18.67
N LEU A 348 -10.20 14.71 17.80
CA LEU A 348 -10.90 14.82 16.51
C LEU A 348 -12.42 14.88 16.72
N ALA A 349 -12.95 13.97 17.53
CA ALA A 349 -14.39 13.90 17.82
C ALA A 349 -14.93 15.21 18.44
N SER A 350 -14.14 15.89 19.27
CA SER A 350 -14.51 17.16 19.85
C SER A 350 -14.55 18.33 18.86
N LYS A 351 -13.95 18.20 17.69
CA LYS A 351 -13.93 19.22 16.63
C LYS A 351 -15.03 19.02 15.58
N LEU A 352 -15.50 17.78 15.42
CA LEU A 352 -16.52 17.46 14.44
C LEU A 352 -17.94 17.72 14.99
N GLY A 353 -18.82 18.16 14.11
CA GLY A 353 -20.24 18.32 14.42
C GLY A 353 -20.99 17.01 14.32
N ARG A 354 -22.33 17.05 14.45
CA ARG A 354 -23.18 15.87 14.26
C ARG A 354 -23.22 15.49 12.78
N PRO A 355 -23.21 14.17 12.46
CA PRO A 355 -23.44 13.73 11.08
C PRO A 355 -24.78 14.23 10.53
N ASP A 356 -24.77 14.67 9.29
CA ASP A 356 -25.95 15.24 8.61
C ASP A 356 -26.27 14.48 7.32
N GLN A 357 -27.55 14.28 7.04
CA GLN A 357 -28.06 13.70 5.77
C GLN A 357 -28.26 14.74 4.67
N VAL A 358 -27.71 15.92 4.85
CA VAL A 358 -27.72 16.99 3.86
C VAL A 358 -26.29 17.21 3.38
N GLN A 359 -26.10 17.36 2.07
CA GLN A 359 -24.83 17.66 1.44
C GLN A 359 -24.91 18.92 0.59
N LEU A 360 -23.76 19.52 0.33
CA LEU A 360 -23.66 20.54 -0.72
C LEU A 360 -23.82 19.88 -2.09
N ALA A 361 -24.72 20.41 -2.92
CA ALA A 361 -24.88 19.91 -4.28
C ALA A 361 -23.58 20.11 -5.07
N PRO A 362 -23.23 19.19 -6.00
CA PRO A 362 -22.05 19.35 -6.84
C PRO A 362 -22.11 20.66 -7.61
N VAL A 363 -21.02 21.42 -7.57
CA VAL A 363 -20.87 22.64 -8.36
C VAL A 363 -20.27 22.29 -9.71
N ARG A 364 -20.94 22.68 -10.79
CA ARG A 364 -20.47 22.39 -12.14
C ARG A 364 -19.09 23.01 -12.38
N GLY A 365 -18.13 22.20 -12.85
CA GLY A 365 -16.77 22.60 -13.14
C GLY A 365 -15.80 22.44 -11.95
N ASP A 366 -16.23 21.85 -10.83
CA ASP A 366 -15.31 21.44 -9.79
C ASP A 366 -14.65 20.11 -10.17
N ALA A 367 -13.31 20.08 -10.13
CA ALA A 367 -12.52 18.87 -10.27
C ALA A 367 -12.44 18.11 -8.94
N LEU A 368 -12.46 18.84 -7.83
CA LEU A 368 -12.50 18.31 -6.47
C LEU A 368 -13.39 19.21 -5.61
N SER A 369 -14.23 18.63 -4.77
CA SER A 369 -14.97 19.37 -3.75
C SER A 369 -14.98 18.62 -2.42
N PHE A 370 -15.08 19.36 -1.33
CA PHE A 370 -15.21 18.81 0.01
C PHE A 370 -16.24 19.58 0.84
N ASP A 371 -16.76 18.87 1.84
CA ASP A 371 -17.74 19.41 2.78
C ASP A 371 -17.47 18.77 4.15
N VAL A 372 -17.28 19.57 5.20
CA VAL A 372 -17.00 19.10 6.56
C VAL A 372 -17.80 19.87 7.60
N ILE A 373 -18.36 19.16 8.56
CA ILE A 373 -19.09 19.74 9.67
C ILE A 373 -18.17 19.85 10.87
N LEU A 374 -17.80 21.07 11.25
CA LEU A 374 -16.96 21.41 12.39
C LEU A 374 -17.82 22.05 13.48
N HIS A 375 -17.97 21.40 14.64
CA HIS A 375 -18.90 21.84 15.69
C HIS A 375 -20.34 21.99 15.17
N GLN A 376 -20.82 23.23 15.04
CA GLN A 376 -22.15 23.56 14.52
C GLN A 376 -22.11 24.24 13.15
N GLN A 377 -20.92 24.38 12.58
CA GLN A 377 -20.69 25.09 11.33
C GLN A 377 -20.23 24.15 10.23
N ARG A 378 -20.60 24.46 9.01
CA ARG A 378 -20.19 23.71 7.84
C ARG A 378 -19.15 24.50 7.06
N LEU A 379 -17.99 23.86 6.86
CA LEU A 379 -16.92 24.32 5.98
C LEU A 379 -16.97 23.51 4.70
N PHE A 380 -16.95 24.20 3.57
CA PHE A 380 -16.93 23.54 2.27
C PHE A 380 -15.95 24.24 1.33
N GLY A 381 -15.58 23.59 0.25
CA GLY A 381 -14.74 24.16 -0.76
C GLY A 381 -14.63 23.31 -2.01
N GLY A 382 -14.07 23.89 -3.06
CA GLY A 382 -13.82 23.19 -4.30
C GLY A 382 -12.62 23.75 -5.05
N PHE A 383 -11.96 22.87 -5.78
CA PHE A 383 -10.97 23.23 -6.79
C PHE A 383 -11.63 23.10 -8.17
N ARG A 384 -11.56 24.19 -8.93
CA ARG A 384 -12.15 24.27 -10.27
C ARG A 384 -11.28 23.53 -11.27
N ASP A 385 -11.92 22.99 -12.28
CA ASP A 385 -11.22 22.55 -13.48
C ASP A 385 -10.69 23.78 -14.25
N PHE A 386 -9.38 24.01 -14.18
CA PHE A 386 -8.72 25.13 -14.86
C PHE A 386 -7.56 24.65 -15.72
N GLY A 387 -7.34 25.35 -16.84
CA GLY A 387 -6.12 25.22 -17.62
C GLY A 387 -5.09 26.21 -17.10
N PRO A 388 -3.97 25.79 -16.54
CA PRO A 388 -2.93 26.72 -16.14
C PRO A 388 -2.40 27.49 -17.36
N PRO A 389 -1.91 28.73 -17.18
CA PRO A 389 -1.20 29.45 -18.25
C PRO A 389 -0.09 28.57 -18.79
N THR A 390 0.01 28.49 -20.12
CA THR A 390 0.94 27.60 -20.84
C THR A 390 2.40 27.77 -20.45
N ASP A 391 2.78 28.93 -19.94
CA ASP A 391 4.15 29.32 -19.62
C ASP A 391 4.60 28.95 -18.20
N ALA A 392 3.66 28.77 -17.28
CA ALA A 392 3.93 28.41 -15.87
C ALA A 392 4.09 26.90 -15.62
N ALA A 393 3.85 26.08 -16.63
CA ALA A 393 3.72 24.63 -16.50
C ALA A 393 5.05 23.85 -16.39
N GLY A 394 6.20 24.52 -16.32
CA GLY A 394 7.48 23.85 -16.51
C GLY A 394 8.19 23.35 -15.26
N GLU A 395 8.43 24.16 -14.31
CA GLU A 395 9.43 23.85 -13.25
C GLU A 395 9.00 24.17 -11.82
N GLY A 396 7.82 24.71 -11.60
CA GLY A 396 7.49 25.38 -10.34
C GLY A 396 6.41 24.78 -9.44
N LEU A 397 5.56 23.85 -9.90
CA LEU A 397 4.34 23.52 -9.16
C LEU A 397 4.60 22.88 -7.78
N LEU A 398 5.62 22.07 -7.63
CA LEU A 398 5.96 21.42 -6.34
C LEU A 398 7.00 22.18 -5.52
N ALA A 399 7.95 22.83 -6.18
CA ALA A 399 8.82 23.79 -5.49
C ALA A 399 8.02 24.98 -4.95
N ALA A 400 6.89 25.22 -5.58
CA ALA A 400 6.00 26.35 -5.32
C ALA A 400 5.12 26.18 -4.08
N VAL A 401 4.65 25.00 -3.74
CA VAL A 401 3.70 24.81 -2.62
C VAL A 401 4.34 25.08 -1.25
N GLY A 402 5.67 24.99 -1.12
CA GLY A 402 6.39 25.26 0.13
C GLY A 402 7.13 26.58 0.23
N LEU A 403 7.43 27.27 -0.89
CA LEU A 403 8.36 28.41 -0.94
C LEU A 403 7.87 29.63 -1.73
N LEU A 404 6.63 29.62 -2.27
CA LEU A 404 6.15 30.74 -3.09
C LEU A 404 5.73 31.95 -2.26
N PRO A 405 6.09 33.19 -2.69
CA PRO A 405 5.44 34.42 -2.26
C PRO A 405 3.92 34.33 -2.56
N PHE A 406 3.10 34.82 -1.65
CA PHE A 406 1.64 34.76 -1.69
C PHE A 406 1.02 35.21 -3.06
N GLY A 407 1.71 36.08 -3.82
CA GLY A 407 1.28 36.52 -5.15
C GLY A 407 1.29 35.46 -6.24
N ARG A 408 2.17 34.44 -6.15
CA ARG A 408 2.20 33.32 -7.11
C ARG A 408 1.29 32.15 -6.74
N LEU A 409 0.85 32.06 -5.48
CA LEU A 409 -0.18 31.09 -5.04
C LEU A 409 -1.49 31.31 -5.80
N ARG A 410 -1.79 32.54 -6.20
CA ARG A 410 -2.98 32.89 -6.96
C ARG A 410 -3.08 32.13 -8.29
N ASP A 411 -1.97 31.99 -9.00
CA ASP A 411 -1.93 31.35 -10.33
C ASP A 411 -2.19 29.83 -10.27
N PHE A 412 -2.09 29.24 -9.07
CA PHE A 412 -2.22 27.79 -8.85
C PHE A 412 -3.43 27.37 -8.01
N LEU A 413 -3.94 28.27 -7.15
CA LEU A 413 -5.09 28.00 -6.30
C LEU A 413 -6.40 28.50 -6.96
N TYR A 414 -6.83 27.82 -8.00
CA TYR A 414 -8.07 28.12 -8.71
C TYR A 414 -9.25 27.40 -8.04
N GLY A 415 -9.68 27.93 -6.90
CA GLY A 415 -10.69 27.30 -6.05
C GLY A 415 -11.35 28.29 -5.11
N TYR A 416 -12.21 27.73 -4.27
CA TYR A 416 -12.95 28.49 -3.28
C TYR A 416 -13.08 27.71 -1.97
N VAL A 417 -13.29 28.44 -0.88
CA VAL A 417 -13.65 27.90 0.42
C VAL A 417 -14.77 28.76 1.02
N GLY A 418 -15.71 28.12 1.67
CA GLY A 418 -16.85 28.83 2.23
C GLY A 418 -17.39 28.22 3.50
N THR A 419 -18.27 28.97 4.15
CA THR A 419 -19.01 28.58 5.35
C THR A 419 -20.49 28.87 5.19
N VAL A 420 -21.30 28.23 6.03
CA VAL A 420 -22.75 28.39 6.07
C VAL A 420 -23.13 29.02 7.40
N ASP A 421 -24.06 29.99 7.37
CA ASP A 421 -24.64 30.67 8.54
C ASP A 421 -23.60 31.24 9.52
N GLY A 422 -22.55 31.84 9.00
CA GLY A 422 -21.55 32.52 9.83
C GLY A 422 -20.10 32.26 9.45
N SER A 423 -19.15 32.81 10.19
CA SER A 423 -17.73 32.58 10.00
C SER A 423 -17.22 31.54 11.00
N LEU A 424 -16.50 30.55 10.53
CA LEU A 424 -15.65 29.73 11.39
C LEU A 424 -14.51 30.59 11.93
N GLY A 425 -14.18 30.47 13.22
CA GLY A 425 -13.02 31.14 13.81
C GLY A 425 -11.74 30.92 13.02
N LEU A 426 -11.64 29.80 12.29
CA LEU A 426 -10.56 29.52 11.33
C LEU A 426 -10.50 30.53 10.17
N LEU A 427 -11.64 31.05 9.71
CA LEU A 427 -11.73 32.04 8.62
C LEU A 427 -11.92 33.47 9.14
N ASP A 428 -12.07 33.67 10.45
CA ASP A 428 -12.21 35.01 11.04
C ASP A 428 -10.99 35.89 10.78
N PHE A 429 -9.79 35.29 10.65
CA PHE A 429 -8.61 36.04 10.26
C PHE A 429 -8.73 36.65 8.87
N LEU A 430 -9.48 36.05 7.95
CA LEU A 430 -9.78 36.62 6.64
C LEU A 430 -10.79 37.74 6.76
N ASN A 431 -11.83 37.57 7.58
CA ASN A 431 -12.84 38.62 7.82
C ASN A 431 -12.24 39.89 8.46
N ARG A 432 -11.32 39.75 9.41
CA ARG A 432 -10.66 40.90 10.06
C ARG A 432 -9.78 41.75 9.13
N ARG A 433 -9.53 41.25 7.91
CA ARG A 433 -8.71 41.93 6.90
C ARG A 433 -9.52 42.46 5.72
N ILE A 434 -10.85 42.51 5.83
CA ILE A 434 -11.72 43.07 4.83
C ILE A 434 -11.52 44.60 4.79
N VAL A 435 -11.22 45.14 3.59
CA VAL A 435 -10.92 46.56 3.39
C VAL A 435 -12.13 47.30 2.84
N THR A 436 -12.94 46.59 2.04
CA THR A 436 -14.12 47.20 1.38
C THR A 436 -15.40 46.64 1.99
N PRO A 437 -16.41 47.50 2.27
CA PRO A 437 -17.73 47.00 2.63
C PRO A 437 -18.30 46.19 1.46
N PRO A 438 -19.25 45.25 1.72
CA PRO A 438 -19.92 44.52 0.66
C PRO A 438 -20.64 45.49 -0.28
N ASP A 439 -20.47 45.27 -1.59
CA ASP A 439 -21.24 45.98 -2.62
C ASP A 439 -22.68 45.44 -2.70
N ALA A 440 -23.48 45.99 -3.60
CA ALA A 440 -24.88 45.60 -3.81
C ALA A 440 -25.07 44.13 -4.22
N GLN A 441 -24.01 43.45 -4.68
CA GLN A 441 -23.99 42.05 -5.06
C GLN A 441 -23.34 41.16 -4.01
N GLY A 442 -22.95 41.71 -2.85
CA GLY A 442 -22.35 41.02 -1.72
C GLY A 442 -20.85 40.79 -1.82
N TYR A 443 -20.12 41.40 -2.76
CA TYR A 443 -18.68 41.27 -2.90
C TYR A 443 -17.92 42.24 -2.01
N SER A 444 -16.84 41.75 -1.42
CA SER A 444 -15.83 42.54 -0.67
C SER A 444 -14.45 41.98 -0.93
N ALA A 445 -13.42 42.81 -0.70
CA ALA A 445 -12.03 42.40 -0.87
C ALA A 445 -11.24 42.57 0.43
N THR A 446 -10.24 41.72 0.65
CA THR A 446 -9.25 41.86 1.71
C THR A 446 -8.01 42.60 1.20
N GLN A 447 -7.15 43.08 2.12
CA GLN A 447 -5.86 43.72 1.78
C GLN A 447 -4.92 42.86 0.90
N ARG A 448 -5.13 41.55 0.82
CA ARG A 448 -4.32 40.59 0.04
C ARG A 448 -5.03 40.11 -1.24
N GLU A 449 -5.97 40.90 -1.73
CA GLU A 449 -6.77 40.55 -2.93
C GLU A 449 -7.51 39.20 -2.81
N ILE A 450 -7.82 38.77 -1.61
CA ILE A 450 -8.74 37.65 -1.40
C ILE A 450 -10.14 38.21 -1.49
N TRP A 451 -10.90 37.71 -2.47
CA TRP A 451 -12.30 38.07 -2.68
C TRP A 451 -13.20 37.29 -1.75
N ARG A 452 -14.22 37.96 -1.23
CA ARG A 452 -15.29 37.38 -0.41
C ARG A 452 -16.60 37.71 -1.08
N ARG A 453 -17.52 36.75 -1.15
CA ARG A 453 -18.93 37.00 -1.51
C ARG A 453 -19.84 36.45 -0.45
N GLN A 454 -20.80 37.27 0.00
CA GLN A 454 -21.91 36.86 0.83
C GLN A 454 -23.13 36.70 -0.08
N TYR A 455 -23.67 35.49 -0.15
CA TYR A 455 -24.79 35.14 -1.03
C TYR A 455 -25.71 34.17 -0.30
N ASP A 456 -26.99 34.59 -0.06
CA ASP A 456 -27.92 33.87 0.79
C ASP A 456 -27.27 33.54 2.14
N ARG A 457 -27.26 32.31 2.55
CA ARG A 457 -26.65 31.81 3.78
C ARG A 457 -25.16 31.44 3.65
N PHE A 458 -24.57 31.60 2.47
CA PHE A 458 -23.19 31.24 2.17
C PHE A 458 -22.25 32.44 2.26
N THR A 459 -21.10 32.24 2.90
CA THR A 459 -19.97 33.17 2.85
C THR A 459 -18.81 32.45 2.20
N VAL A 460 -18.40 32.91 1.02
CA VAL A 460 -17.41 32.22 0.16
C VAL A 460 -16.23 33.12 -0.10
N TYR A 461 -15.03 32.54 -0.05
CA TYR A 461 -13.75 33.18 -0.30
C TYR A 461 -13.05 32.53 -1.48
N SER A 462 -12.40 33.35 -2.32
CA SER A 462 -11.53 32.91 -3.41
C SER A 462 -10.45 33.93 -3.69
N LEU A 463 -9.35 33.49 -4.29
CA LEU A 463 -8.34 34.39 -4.85
C LEU A 463 -8.78 35.01 -6.20
N HIS A 464 -9.87 34.49 -6.76
CA HIS A 464 -10.37 34.87 -8.07
C HIS A 464 -11.84 35.34 -7.99
N TYR A 465 -12.10 36.54 -8.41
CA TYR A 465 -13.45 37.12 -8.39
C TYR A 465 -14.43 36.33 -9.26
N GLU A 466 -13.98 35.91 -10.43
CA GLU A 466 -14.79 35.16 -11.41
C GLU A 466 -15.29 33.85 -10.87
N ILE A 467 -14.51 33.18 -10.01
CA ILE A 467 -14.93 31.93 -9.34
C ILE A 467 -16.13 32.19 -8.44
N LEU A 468 -16.09 33.26 -7.64
CA LEU A 468 -17.22 33.59 -6.77
C LEU A 468 -18.48 33.92 -7.58
N ALA A 469 -18.33 34.60 -8.70
CA ALA A 469 -19.45 34.94 -9.57
C ALA A 469 -20.10 33.68 -10.17
N GLU A 470 -19.31 32.69 -10.54
CA GLU A 470 -19.79 31.46 -11.15
C GLU A 470 -20.31 30.44 -10.09
N VAL A 471 -19.63 30.30 -8.95
CA VAL A 471 -19.90 29.27 -7.95
C VAL A 471 -21.10 29.62 -7.07
N THR A 472 -21.15 30.85 -6.55
CA THR A 472 -22.13 31.19 -5.49
C THR A 472 -23.60 31.04 -5.93
N PRO A 473 -24.02 31.29 -7.17
CA PRO A 473 -25.39 31.02 -7.58
C PRO A 473 -25.77 29.54 -7.68
N GLN A 474 -24.78 28.64 -7.70
CA GLN A 474 -24.99 27.19 -7.78
C GLN A 474 -25.05 26.55 -6.41
N LEU A 475 -24.62 27.26 -5.36
CA LEU A 475 -24.57 26.72 -4.00
C LEU A 475 -25.99 26.45 -3.48
N ARG A 476 -26.26 25.21 -3.21
CA ARG A 476 -27.51 24.75 -2.60
C ARG A 476 -27.28 23.44 -1.86
N PHE A 477 -28.16 23.16 -0.96
CA PHE A 477 -28.19 21.88 -0.28
C PHE A 477 -29.14 20.90 -0.96
N GLU A 478 -28.77 19.61 -0.88
CA GLU A 478 -29.58 18.50 -1.34
C GLU A 478 -29.53 17.34 -0.34
N PRO A 479 -30.52 16.43 -0.33
CA PRO A 479 -30.46 15.22 0.49
C PRO A 479 -29.25 14.37 0.10
N ALA A 480 -28.51 13.89 1.09
CA ALA A 480 -27.41 12.96 0.89
C ALA A 480 -27.90 11.51 1.02
N PRO A 481 -27.32 10.56 0.30
CA PRO A 481 -27.67 9.14 0.40
C PRO A 481 -27.35 8.55 1.78
N ARG A 482 -26.36 9.13 2.47
CA ARG A 482 -25.90 8.71 3.80
C ARG A 482 -25.61 9.91 4.70
N PRO A 483 -25.78 9.77 6.04
CA PRO A 483 -25.28 10.78 6.95
C PRO A 483 -23.75 10.81 6.89
N ALA A 484 -23.15 12.01 6.97
CA ALA A 484 -21.69 12.17 7.08
C ALA A 484 -21.31 13.45 7.80
N GLN A 485 -20.08 13.51 8.30
CA GLN A 485 -19.46 14.72 8.85
C GLN A 485 -18.41 15.29 7.88
N PHE A 486 -17.85 14.42 7.06
CA PHE A 486 -16.90 14.79 6.02
C PHE A 486 -17.30 14.12 4.71
N ARG A 487 -17.29 14.90 3.64
CA ARG A 487 -17.48 14.44 2.26
C ARG A 487 -16.37 14.96 1.38
N LEU A 488 -15.90 14.12 0.48
CA LEU A 488 -14.93 14.47 -0.54
C LEU A 488 -15.39 13.88 -1.87
N ARG A 489 -15.42 14.71 -2.91
CA ARG A 489 -15.66 14.27 -4.27
C ARG A 489 -14.50 14.64 -5.16
N VAL A 490 -14.02 13.71 -5.93
CA VAL A 490 -13.03 13.92 -6.99
C VAL A 490 -13.65 13.45 -8.30
N GLY A 491 -13.76 14.35 -9.27
CA GLY A 491 -14.29 14.03 -10.59
C GLY A 491 -13.29 13.26 -11.46
N ASP A 492 -13.69 12.96 -12.69
CA ASP A 492 -12.78 12.39 -13.69
C ASP A 492 -11.73 13.42 -14.13
N ILE A 493 -10.55 13.31 -13.55
CA ILE A 493 -9.43 14.21 -13.83
C ILE A 493 -8.87 13.96 -15.25
N SER A 494 -9.07 12.77 -15.82
CA SER A 494 -8.46 12.38 -17.11
C SER A 494 -8.98 13.20 -18.31
N GLU A 495 -10.19 13.75 -18.20
CA GLU A 495 -10.85 14.56 -19.23
C GLU A 495 -10.86 16.07 -18.93
N ASN A 496 -10.35 16.47 -17.78
CA ASN A 496 -10.35 17.84 -17.31
C ASN A 496 -9.22 18.67 -17.94
N ARG A 497 -9.35 20.02 -17.91
CA ARG A 497 -8.29 20.97 -18.31
C ARG A 497 -7.01 20.79 -17.47
N MET A 498 -7.13 20.25 -16.26
CA MET A 498 -6.00 19.90 -15.39
C MET A 498 -5.28 18.63 -15.84
N ALA A 499 -5.88 17.78 -16.68
CA ALA A 499 -5.28 16.52 -17.11
C ALA A 499 -3.86 16.67 -17.71
N PRO A 500 -3.59 17.62 -18.61
CA PRO A 500 -2.24 17.83 -19.14
C PRO A 500 -1.22 18.20 -18.06
N LEU A 501 -1.61 19.00 -17.07
CA LEU A 501 -0.76 19.39 -15.95
C LEU A 501 -0.46 18.19 -15.05
N ALA A 502 -1.50 17.45 -14.65
CA ALA A 502 -1.35 16.23 -13.85
C ALA A 502 -0.48 15.19 -14.59
N ASN A 503 -0.73 15.00 -15.88
CA ASN A 503 0.04 14.08 -16.72
C ASN A 503 1.52 14.48 -16.82
N ARG A 504 1.81 15.77 -17.00
CA ARG A 504 3.18 16.30 -17.04
C ARG A 504 3.89 16.13 -15.69
N TRP A 505 3.22 16.42 -14.59
CA TRP A 505 3.77 16.24 -13.25
C TRP A 505 4.10 14.77 -12.97
N LEU A 506 3.15 13.88 -13.24
CA LEU A 506 3.33 12.43 -13.09
C LEU A 506 4.44 11.90 -14.02
N PHE A 507 4.53 12.41 -15.24
CA PHE A 507 5.63 12.08 -16.16
C PHE A 507 7.00 12.48 -15.59
N THR A 508 7.12 13.72 -15.10
CA THR A 508 8.36 14.21 -14.51
C THR A 508 8.80 13.35 -13.33
N ARG A 509 7.87 12.99 -12.43
CA ARG A 509 8.13 12.12 -11.29
C ARG A 509 8.55 10.71 -11.71
N SER A 510 7.83 10.12 -12.66
CA SER A 510 8.17 8.79 -13.21
C SER A 510 9.53 8.80 -13.90
N ARG A 511 9.86 9.89 -14.61
CA ARG A 511 11.16 10.08 -15.26
C ARG A 511 12.30 10.20 -14.24
N GLU A 512 12.13 11.00 -13.19
CA GLU A 512 13.13 11.12 -12.11
C GLU A 512 13.40 9.78 -11.43
N THR A 513 12.35 9.02 -11.15
CA THR A 513 12.47 7.67 -10.57
C THR A 513 13.20 6.71 -11.51
N SER A 514 12.87 6.73 -12.81
CA SER A 514 13.56 5.89 -13.81
C SER A 514 15.04 6.27 -13.95
N LEU A 515 15.36 7.56 -13.93
CA LEU A 515 16.75 8.03 -13.94
C LEU A 515 17.49 7.66 -12.64
N GLY A 516 16.82 7.66 -11.50
CA GLY A 516 17.38 7.17 -10.23
C GLY A 516 17.82 5.71 -10.32
N ASN A 517 16.98 4.84 -10.89
CA ASN A 517 17.33 3.44 -11.13
C ASN A 517 18.52 3.30 -12.09
N LEU A 518 18.54 4.08 -13.18
CA LEU A 518 19.68 4.06 -14.11
C LEU A 518 20.98 4.52 -13.46
N ARG A 519 20.94 5.54 -12.59
CA ARG A 519 22.12 5.97 -11.82
C ARG A 519 22.64 4.86 -10.91
N LEU A 520 21.77 4.11 -10.27
CA LEU A 520 22.16 2.95 -9.46
C LEU A 520 22.84 1.88 -10.33
N ILE A 521 22.23 1.51 -11.47
CA ILE A 521 22.82 0.52 -12.38
C ILE A 521 24.19 0.98 -12.88
N HIS A 522 24.34 2.26 -13.26
CA HIS A 522 25.64 2.81 -13.67
C HIS A 522 26.65 2.87 -12.50
N ALA A 523 26.20 3.09 -11.26
CA ALA A 523 27.08 3.02 -10.10
C ALA A 523 27.65 1.61 -9.90
N MET A 524 26.87 0.54 -10.14
CA MET A 524 27.38 -0.84 -10.13
C MET A 524 28.50 -1.03 -11.16
N MET A 525 28.34 -0.47 -12.36
CA MET A 525 29.37 -0.53 -13.39
C MET A 525 30.63 0.29 -13.06
N GLN A 526 30.45 1.52 -12.58
CA GLN A 526 31.53 2.50 -12.43
C GLN A 526 32.28 2.36 -11.11
N GLN A 527 31.59 2.04 -10.02
CA GLN A 527 32.18 1.97 -8.67
C GLN A 527 32.53 0.55 -8.27
N LEU A 528 31.73 -0.43 -8.67
CA LEU A 528 31.94 -1.83 -8.34
C LEU A 528 32.40 -2.66 -9.55
N HIS A 529 32.73 -2.01 -10.67
CA HIS A 529 33.23 -2.60 -11.93
C HIS A 529 32.44 -3.85 -12.38
N VAL A 530 31.17 -3.93 -12.04
CA VAL A 530 30.30 -5.02 -12.49
C VAL A 530 30.23 -4.99 -14.03
N PRO A 531 30.38 -6.12 -14.72
CA PRO A 531 30.21 -6.16 -16.17
C PRO A 531 28.92 -5.50 -16.61
N GLY A 532 28.96 -4.72 -17.69
CA GLY A 532 27.83 -3.88 -18.09
C GLY A 532 26.52 -4.66 -18.24
N GLU A 533 26.56 -5.87 -18.78
CA GLU A 533 25.38 -6.72 -18.97
C GLU A 533 24.78 -7.21 -17.65
N ASP A 534 25.60 -7.39 -16.61
CA ASP A 534 25.21 -7.95 -15.31
C ASP A 534 24.81 -6.87 -14.29
N ALA A 535 25.07 -5.58 -14.58
CA ALA A 535 24.92 -4.49 -13.63
C ALA A 535 23.49 -4.32 -13.10
N LYS A 536 22.47 -4.55 -13.94
CA LYS A 536 21.07 -4.53 -13.51
C LYS A 536 20.78 -5.68 -12.55
N ALA A 537 21.21 -6.89 -12.87
CA ALA A 537 21.00 -8.07 -12.04
C ALA A 537 21.70 -7.92 -10.67
N ALA A 538 22.93 -7.37 -10.66
CA ALA A 538 23.64 -7.06 -9.42
C ALA A 538 22.89 -6.04 -8.56
N ALA A 539 22.39 -4.95 -9.15
CA ALA A 539 21.58 -3.96 -8.44
C ALA A 539 20.29 -4.56 -7.88
N GLU A 540 19.59 -5.39 -8.66
CA GLU A 540 18.36 -6.09 -8.24
C GLU A 540 18.62 -7.09 -7.11
N THR A 541 19.77 -7.78 -7.13
CA THR A 541 20.19 -8.69 -6.05
C THR A 541 20.43 -7.92 -4.76
N VAL A 542 21.19 -6.83 -4.81
CA VAL A 542 21.48 -5.99 -3.62
C VAL A 542 20.19 -5.40 -3.05
N LEU A 543 19.25 -4.96 -3.88
CA LEU A 543 17.98 -4.38 -3.44
C LEU A 543 16.93 -5.42 -3.03
N ASP A 544 17.17 -6.72 -3.28
CA ASP A 544 16.18 -7.79 -3.14
C ASP A 544 14.87 -7.46 -3.86
N GLY A 545 14.96 -6.95 -5.10
CA GLY A 545 13.78 -6.53 -5.86
C GLY A 545 14.09 -6.25 -7.31
N THR A 546 13.07 -6.24 -8.15
CA THR A 546 13.18 -5.94 -9.59
C THR A 546 13.04 -4.44 -9.84
N LEU A 547 13.96 -3.85 -10.59
CA LEU A 547 13.89 -2.46 -11.02
C LEU A 547 12.81 -2.30 -12.10
N VAL A 548 11.82 -1.45 -11.81
CA VAL A 548 10.69 -1.16 -12.70
C VAL A 548 10.79 0.27 -13.21
N CYS A 549 10.63 0.45 -14.51
CA CYS A 549 10.54 1.78 -15.10
C CYS A 549 9.11 2.32 -14.98
N PRO A 550 8.85 3.37 -14.18
CA PRO A 550 7.48 3.91 -14.01
C PRO A 550 6.91 4.57 -15.27
N LEU A 551 7.73 4.74 -16.31
CA LEU A 551 7.28 5.23 -17.63
C LEU A 551 6.74 4.11 -18.53
N GLY A 552 6.69 2.86 -18.05
CA GLY A 552 6.22 1.70 -18.81
C GLY A 552 7.25 1.10 -19.77
N GLY A 553 8.53 1.52 -19.70
CA GLY A 553 9.61 0.95 -20.49
C GLY A 553 10.39 -0.14 -19.74
N GLU A 554 11.31 -0.78 -20.47
CA GLU A 554 12.25 -1.75 -19.93
C GLU A 554 13.65 -1.15 -19.84
N TYR A 555 14.45 -1.54 -18.83
CA TYR A 555 15.85 -1.20 -18.76
C TYR A 555 16.65 -2.13 -19.68
N ALA A 556 17.40 -1.54 -20.61
CA ALA A 556 18.18 -2.25 -21.61
C ALA A 556 19.63 -1.75 -21.65
N TYR A 557 20.58 -2.69 -21.77
CA TYR A 557 21.98 -2.38 -22.01
C TYR A 557 22.21 -2.13 -23.50
N ARG A 558 22.85 -1.01 -23.84
CA ARG A 558 23.20 -0.63 -25.20
C ARG A 558 24.71 -0.63 -25.36
N LYS A 559 25.22 -1.26 -26.44
CA LYS A 559 26.62 -1.25 -26.78
C LYS A 559 26.90 -0.18 -27.84
N SER A 560 27.95 0.59 -27.65
CA SER A 560 28.45 1.50 -28.66
C SER A 560 29.31 0.75 -29.67
N ALA A 561 29.32 1.21 -30.91
CA ALA A 561 30.24 0.73 -31.95
C ALA A 561 31.74 0.93 -31.58
N GLN A 562 32.01 1.79 -30.61
CA GLN A 562 33.37 2.11 -30.11
C GLN A 562 33.77 1.28 -28.87
N GLY A 563 32.98 0.26 -28.50
CA GLY A 563 33.30 -0.67 -27.41
C GLY A 563 32.81 -0.29 -26.02
N GLY A 564 32.22 0.89 -25.84
CA GLY A 564 31.54 1.27 -24.58
C GLY A 564 30.10 0.80 -24.54
N GLY A 565 29.50 0.77 -23.32
CA GLY A 565 28.11 0.46 -23.18
C GLY A 565 27.44 1.26 -22.06
N TRP A 566 26.12 1.43 -22.15
CA TRP A 566 25.32 2.14 -21.15
C TRP A 566 23.94 1.53 -20.97
N TRP A 567 23.37 1.72 -19.81
CA TRP A 567 21.99 1.36 -19.54
C TRP A 567 21.04 2.53 -19.84
N THR A 568 19.91 2.22 -20.42
CA THR A 568 18.85 3.16 -20.70
C THR A 568 17.49 2.50 -20.46
N SER A 569 16.43 3.29 -20.41
CA SER A 569 15.06 2.78 -20.49
C SER A 569 14.52 2.98 -21.91
N THR A 570 13.86 1.97 -22.46
CA THR A 570 13.21 2.07 -23.77
C THR A 570 12.21 3.23 -23.84
N ALA A 571 11.54 3.57 -22.73
CA ALA A 571 10.67 4.74 -22.66
C ALA A 571 11.46 6.05 -22.71
N LEU A 572 12.65 6.13 -22.10
CA LEU A 572 13.51 7.31 -22.17
C LEU A 572 14.16 7.49 -23.54
N GLU A 573 14.48 6.41 -24.26
CA GLU A 573 14.95 6.47 -25.64
C GLU A 573 13.92 7.11 -26.57
N GLN A 574 12.63 6.77 -26.38
CA GLN A 574 11.53 7.33 -27.16
C GLN A 574 11.25 8.81 -26.84
N THR A 575 11.46 9.20 -25.58
CA THR A 575 11.18 10.57 -25.14
C THR A 575 12.36 11.52 -25.33
N GLY A 576 13.58 10.99 -25.44
CA GLY A 576 14.81 11.78 -25.48
C GLY A 576 15.05 12.57 -24.19
N ALA A 577 15.81 13.66 -24.26
CA ALA A 577 16.09 14.55 -23.13
C ALA A 577 14.89 15.48 -22.77
N ARG A 578 13.74 15.33 -23.41
CA ARG A 578 12.57 16.20 -23.22
C ARG A 578 12.02 16.09 -21.81
N SER A 579 11.75 17.22 -21.21
CA SER A 579 11.04 17.33 -19.92
C SER A 579 9.50 17.24 -20.07
N THR A 580 9.01 17.24 -21.30
CA THR A 580 7.57 17.17 -21.61
C THR A 580 7.17 15.75 -21.99
N PRO A 581 5.99 15.30 -21.55
CA PRO A 581 5.50 13.97 -21.92
C PRO A 581 5.31 13.87 -23.45
N PRO A 582 5.53 12.68 -24.04
CA PRO A 582 5.14 12.41 -25.42
C PRO A 582 3.62 12.62 -25.61
N PRO A 583 3.17 12.94 -26.83
CA PRO A 583 1.74 13.17 -27.10
C PRO A 583 0.82 12.01 -26.68
N ASN A 584 1.32 10.79 -26.75
CA ASN A 584 0.56 9.56 -26.41
C ASN A 584 0.81 9.07 -24.98
N PHE A 585 1.60 9.78 -24.17
CA PHE A 585 1.84 9.38 -22.78
C PHE A 585 0.62 9.73 -21.94
N GLN A 586 0.12 8.72 -21.25
CA GLN A 586 -0.86 8.87 -20.18
C GLN A 586 -0.32 8.21 -18.92
N ALA A 587 -0.23 8.99 -17.86
CA ALA A 587 0.24 8.46 -16.57
C ALA A 587 -0.72 7.37 -16.07
N PRO A 588 -0.20 6.26 -15.50
CA PRO A 588 -1.03 5.12 -15.09
C PRO A 588 -2.27 5.49 -14.27
N PRO A 589 -2.21 6.35 -13.22
CA PRO A 589 -3.43 6.73 -12.49
C PRO A 589 -4.50 7.40 -13.37
N LEU A 590 -4.10 8.21 -14.36
CA LEU A 590 -5.05 8.86 -15.28
C LEU A 590 -5.65 7.87 -16.28
N SER A 591 -5.03 6.71 -16.50
CA SER A 591 -5.56 5.70 -17.42
C SER A 591 -6.78 4.97 -16.86
N TRP A 592 -6.85 4.76 -15.56
CA TRP A 592 -7.89 3.94 -14.94
C TRP A 592 -8.82 4.69 -13.97
N PHE A 593 -8.35 5.73 -13.26
CA PHE A 593 -9.17 6.49 -12.31
C PHE A 593 -10.19 7.36 -13.03
N ARG A 594 -11.47 7.28 -12.61
CA ARG A 594 -12.59 8.03 -13.20
C ARG A 594 -13.43 8.82 -12.19
N GLY A 595 -13.16 8.63 -10.90
CA GLY A 595 -13.85 9.40 -9.85
C GLY A 595 -13.75 8.75 -8.48
N LEU A 596 -13.97 9.57 -7.47
CA LEU A 596 -14.07 9.16 -6.07
C LEU A 596 -15.14 9.99 -5.37
N ASP A 597 -16.09 9.33 -4.72
CA ASP A 597 -16.96 9.91 -3.71
C ASP A 597 -16.65 9.26 -2.36
N LEU A 598 -16.37 10.06 -1.34
CA LEU A 598 -16.00 9.60 0.01
C LEU A 598 -16.86 10.29 1.07
N ASP A 599 -17.50 9.49 1.91
CA ASP A 599 -18.22 9.91 3.11
C ASP A 599 -17.54 9.37 4.36
N ALA A 600 -17.37 10.19 5.40
CA ALA A 600 -16.80 9.74 6.66
C ALA A 600 -17.57 10.24 7.88
N ILE A 601 -17.60 9.39 8.92
CA ILE A 601 -18.26 9.65 10.21
C ILE A 601 -17.32 9.23 11.34
N LEU A 602 -17.17 10.10 12.31
CA LEU A 602 -16.56 9.78 13.60
C LEU A 602 -17.56 10.03 14.72
N THR A 603 -17.95 8.97 15.42
CA THR A 603 -18.76 9.01 16.64
C THR A 603 -17.94 8.52 17.83
N PRO A 604 -18.41 8.66 19.09
CA PRO A 604 -17.69 8.12 20.24
C PRO A 604 -17.43 6.60 20.20
N SER A 605 -18.21 5.85 19.44
CA SER A 605 -18.12 4.38 19.38
C SER A 605 -17.67 3.83 18.04
N ARG A 606 -17.54 4.67 17.00
CA ARG A 606 -17.28 4.22 15.63
C ARG A 606 -16.63 5.29 14.77
N LEU A 607 -15.58 4.93 14.07
CA LEU A 607 -15.11 5.61 12.88
C LEU A 607 -15.55 4.80 11.66
N SER A 608 -16.21 5.41 10.69
CA SER A 608 -16.59 4.75 9.45
C SER A 608 -16.34 5.66 8.25
N ALA A 609 -15.92 5.05 7.15
CA ALA A 609 -15.77 5.70 5.85
C ALA A 609 -16.44 4.83 4.78
N HIS A 610 -17.09 5.47 3.83
CA HIS A 610 -17.63 4.86 2.64
C HIS A 610 -17.04 5.57 1.44
N ALA A 611 -16.45 4.82 0.50
CA ALA A 611 -15.91 5.35 -0.73
C ALA A 611 -16.51 4.62 -1.94
N GLU A 612 -16.78 5.36 -2.99
CA GLU A 612 -17.16 4.87 -4.31
C GLU A 612 -16.04 5.29 -5.27
N VAL A 613 -15.33 4.33 -5.85
CA VAL A 613 -14.23 4.58 -6.78
C VAL A 613 -14.64 4.08 -8.16
N ASP A 614 -14.71 4.98 -9.12
CA ASP A 614 -14.97 4.65 -10.52
C ASP A 614 -13.66 4.37 -11.24
N MET A 615 -13.58 3.22 -11.87
CA MET A 615 -12.38 2.74 -12.56
C MET A 615 -12.69 2.39 -14.01
N GLN A 616 -11.79 2.76 -14.92
CA GLN A 616 -11.81 2.29 -16.31
C GLN A 616 -11.23 0.88 -16.37
N LEU A 617 -11.98 -0.06 -16.91
CA LEU A 617 -11.45 -1.40 -17.19
C LEU A 617 -10.60 -1.39 -18.46
N PRO A 618 -9.53 -2.19 -18.53
CA PRO A 618 -8.74 -2.35 -19.75
C PRO A 618 -9.61 -2.92 -20.87
N LYS A 619 -9.33 -2.47 -22.09
CA LYS A 619 -10.00 -2.99 -23.30
C LYS A 619 -9.62 -4.42 -23.59
#